data_7ff4e9275c4edbfd00d404cb3823ab48
#
_entry.id   7ff4e9275c4edbfd00d404cb3823ab48
#
_cell.length_a   1.000
_cell.length_b   1.000
_cell.length_c   1.000
_cell.angle_alpha   90.00
_cell.angle_beta   90.00
_cell.angle_gamma   90.00
#
_symmetry.space_group_name_H-M   'P 1'
#
loop_
_entity.id
_entity.type
_entity.pdbx_description
1 polymer ?
#
loop_
_entity_poly.entity_id
_entity_poly.type
_entity_poly.pdbx_seq_one_letter_code
_entity_poly.pdbx_strand_id
1 'polypeptide(L)'
;MDISLIGYIITTLSFIGVTVYALDRKRDLYITTQNSPIFFYVVIVISLLFALLNLFHLIELFYGDQKSFFLPPDIDNIAQFSGILVQSVLILMLFASKMVIRPTKRIGRVLAVGAHPDDIEIAAGAALAKMRDAGYFISGIVMTRGEKGGDSDTRPIEAARSAEFLGLDNVQVLDFSDAYLSKDVVKIIRAIEEIITKVQPDIIFTHSIHDIHQDHQTVYEATLRAARHSRTTILCYESPSATQDFHPTYFIDVNKYVDVKIESIRQHWGQRKKPYMKPEVIRGRLAFRGAQAKCDFAEGFEVARMVSAI
;
A
#
# COMPACT_ATOMS: atom_id res chain seq x y z
N MET A 1 -27.31 4.41 -38.53
CA MET A 1 -26.64 4.88 -37.32
C MET A 1 -25.35 5.55 -37.76
N ASP A 2 -25.18 6.80 -37.44
CA ASP A 2 -24.05 7.60 -37.93
C ASP A 2 -22.72 7.01 -37.48
N ILE A 3 -21.75 6.87 -38.38
CA ILE A 3 -20.44 6.26 -38.08
C ILE A 3 -19.71 7.06 -37.01
N SER A 4 -19.91 8.38 -36.99
CA SER A 4 -19.35 9.29 -35.98
C SER A 4 -19.90 8.98 -34.57
N LEU A 5 -21.21 8.73 -34.44
CA LEU A 5 -21.85 8.37 -33.18
C LEU A 5 -21.24 7.08 -32.57
N ILE A 6 -21.05 6.05 -33.41
CA ILE A 6 -20.44 4.80 -32.97
C ILE A 6 -19.01 5.06 -32.51
N GLY A 7 -18.24 5.87 -33.25
CA GLY A 7 -16.86 6.24 -32.92
C GLY A 7 -16.75 6.89 -31.55
N TYR A 8 -17.61 7.88 -31.24
CA TYR A 8 -17.61 8.55 -29.94
C TYR A 8 -18.02 7.62 -28.77
N ILE A 9 -18.99 6.72 -28.98
CA ILE A 9 -19.37 5.73 -27.97
C ILE A 9 -18.20 4.81 -27.66
N ILE A 10 -17.56 4.24 -28.68
CA ILE A 10 -16.43 3.29 -28.50
C ILE A 10 -15.27 3.98 -27.81
N THR A 11 -14.88 5.19 -28.22
CA THR A 11 -13.76 5.92 -27.62
C THR A 11 -14.06 6.33 -26.17
N THR A 12 -15.28 6.77 -25.85
CA THR A 12 -15.70 7.08 -24.48
C THR A 12 -15.60 5.87 -23.57
N LEU A 13 -16.18 4.73 -23.98
CA LEU A 13 -16.14 3.49 -23.22
C LEU A 13 -14.70 2.98 -23.02
N SER A 14 -13.86 3.18 -24.01
CA SER A 14 -12.47 2.77 -23.95
C SER A 14 -11.64 3.66 -22.99
N PHE A 15 -11.85 4.98 -22.97
CA PHE A 15 -11.21 5.87 -21.97
C PHE A 15 -11.66 5.54 -20.54
N ILE A 16 -12.94 5.22 -20.34
CA ILE A 16 -13.46 4.73 -19.06
C ILE A 16 -12.74 3.41 -18.70
N GLY A 17 -12.60 2.47 -19.65
CA GLY A 17 -11.89 1.22 -19.46
C GLY A 17 -10.43 1.40 -19.05
N VAL A 18 -9.70 2.33 -19.69
CA VAL A 18 -8.33 2.70 -19.33
C VAL A 18 -8.26 3.25 -17.90
N THR A 19 -9.22 4.11 -17.53
CA THR A 19 -9.30 4.66 -16.16
C THR A 19 -9.52 3.55 -15.13
N VAL A 20 -10.49 2.67 -15.35
CA VAL A 20 -10.80 1.55 -14.45
C VAL A 20 -9.60 0.62 -14.33
N TYR A 21 -8.96 0.27 -15.46
CA TYR A 21 -7.76 -0.57 -15.45
C TYR A 21 -6.60 0.06 -14.68
N ALA A 22 -6.35 1.37 -14.86
CA ALA A 22 -5.30 2.07 -14.13
C ALA A 22 -5.59 2.12 -12.62
N LEU A 23 -6.86 2.29 -12.21
CA LEU A 23 -7.28 2.25 -10.81
C LEU A 23 -7.06 0.87 -10.19
N ASP A 24 -7.46 -0.20 -10.89
CA ASP A 24 -7.26 -1.59 -10.46
C ASP A 24 -5.77 -1.94 -10.31
N ARG A 25 -4.93 -1.41 -11.22
CA ARG A 25 -3.48 -1.66 -11.24
C ARG A 25 -2.64 -0.60 -10.54
N LYS A 26 -3.24 0.28 -9.76
CA LYS A 26 -2.56 1.40 -9.08
C LYS A 26 -1.30 0.93 -8.34
N ARG A 27 -1.40 -0.13 -7.55
CA ARG A 27 -0.26 -0.68 -6.79
C ARG A 27 0.87 -1.14 -7.71
N ASP A 28 0.57 -1.88 -8.77
CA ASP A 28 1.57 -2.39 -9.71
C ASP A 28 2.24 -1.25 -10.49
N LEU A 29 1.48 -0.21 -10.87
CA LEU A 29 2.02 1.00 -11.50
C LEU A 29 2.99 1.74 -10.57
N TYR A 30 2.70 1.79 -9.28
CA TYR A 30 3.59 2.41 -8.28
C TYR A 30 4.91 1.66 -8.11
N ILE A 31 4.97 0.38 -8.37
CA ILE A 31 6.19 -0.44 -8.29
C ILE A 31 7.05 -0.33 -9.55
N THR A 32 6.42 -0.18 -10.72
CA THR A 32 7.08 -0.35 -12.01
C THR A 32 7.67 0.92 -12.60
N THR A 33 7.24 2.11 -12.16
CA THR A 33 7.68 3.38 -12.72
C THR A 33 8.46 4.22 -11.70
N GLN A 34 9.57 4.83 -12.09
CA GLN A 34 10.39 5.68 -11.20
C GLN A 34 9.66 6.94 -10.69
N ASN A 35 8.64 7.43 -11.44
CA ASN A 35 7.78 8.56 -11.09
C ASN A 35 6.32 8.10 -10.98
N SER A 36 6.10 7.00 -10.34
CA SER A 36 4.85 6.25 -10.32
C SER A 36 3.60 7.07 -9.97
N PRO A 37 3.60 7.94 -8.94
CA PRO A 37 2.41 8.73 -8.63
C PRO A 37 2.04 9.68 -9.76
N ILE A 38 3.02 10.37 -10.34
CA ILE A 38 2.80 11.33 -11.43
C ILE A 38 2.26 10.59 -12.65
N PHE A 39 2.88 9.48 -13.05
CA PHE A 39 2.44 8.66 -14.17
C PHE A 39 1.00 8.19 -14.01
N PHE A 40 0.66 7.65 -12.84
CA PHE A 40 -0.70 7.20 -12.52
C PHE A 40 -1.72 8.35 -12.67
N TYR A 41 -1.46 9.50 -12.03
CA TYR A 41 -2.38 10.64 -12.11
C TYR A 41 -2.49 11.22 -13.51
N VAL A 42 -1.41 11.25 -14.28
CA VAL A 42 -1.43 11.69 -15.69
C VAL A 42 -2.34 10.78 -16.51
N VAL A 43 -2.23 9.47 -16.39
CA VAL A 43 -3.11 8.51 -17.08
C VAL A 43 -4.58 8.75 -16.70
N ILE A 44 -4.90 8.88 -15.41
CA ILE A 44 -6.26 9.10 -14.93
C ILE A 44 -6.83 10.43 -15.45
N VAL A 45 -6.08 11.53 -15.29
CA VAL A 45 -6.56 12.88 -15.68
C VAL A 45 -6.79 12.97 -17.19
N ILE A 46 -5.86 12.48 -18.00
CA ILE A 46 -6.00 12.49 -19.45
C ILE A 46 -7.19 11.62 -19.87
N SER A 47 -7.33 10.41 -19.33
CA SER A 47 -8.44 9.51 -19.68
C SER A 47 -9.80 10.11 -19.32
N LEU A 48 -9.93 10.69 -18.13
CA LEU A 48 -11.18 11.34 -17.71
C LEU A 48 -11.48 12.59 -18.55
N LEU A 49 -10.48 13.41 -18.87
CA LEU A 49 -10.68 14.60 -19.70
C LEU A 49 -11.22 14.22 -21.09
N PHE A 50 -10.60 13.22 -21.75
CA PHE A 50 -11.06 12.78 -23.06
C PHE A 50 -12.42 12.08 -23.00
N ALA A 51 -12.71 11.31 -21.94
CA ALA A 51 -14.03 10.72 -21.75
C ALA A 51 -15.12 11.80 -21.62
N LEU A 52 -14.85 12.88 -20.87
CA LEU A 52 -15.77 14.02 -20.72
C LEU A 52 -15.96 14.78 -22.03
N LEU A 53 -14.89 15.04 -22.78
CA LEU A 53 -14.97 15.70 -24.08
C LEU A 53 -15.80 14.86 -25.07
N ASN A 54 -15.56 13.57 -25.15
CA ASN A 54 -16.35 12.68 -26.01
C ASN A 54 -17.82 12.59 -25.58
N LEU A 55 -18.11 12.58 -24.27
CA LEU A 55 -19.47 12.60 -23.75
C LEU A 55 -20.19 13.90 -24.11
N PHE A 56 -19.48 15.04 -24.05
CA PHE A 56 -20.02 16.33 -24.47
C PHE A 56 -20.41 16.31 -25.96
N HIS A 57 -19.54 15.80 -26.84
CA HIS A 57 -19.86 15.65 -28.27
C HIS A 57 -21.01 14.67 -28.52
N LEU A 58 -21.13 13.60 -27.75
CA LEU A 58 -22.31 12.72 -27.82
C LEU A 58 -23.61 13.45 -27.47
N ILE A 59 -23.60 14.29 -26.44
CA ILE A 59 -24.76 15.09 -26.06
C ILE A 59 -25.11 16.07 -27.17
N GLU A 60 -24.15 16.74 -27.80
CA GLU A 60 -24.36 17.60 -28.94
C GLU A 60 -25.03 16.87 -30.13
N LEU A 61 -24.55 15.66 -30.44
CA LEU A 61 -25.10 14.81 -31.51
C LEU A 61 -26.55 14.39 -31.23
N PHE A 62 -26.95 14.21 -29.96
CA PHE A 62 -28.31 13.81 -29.60
C PHE A 62 -29.30 14.98 -29.47
N TYR A 63 -28.84 16.14 -29.03
CA TYR A 63 -29.73 17.28 -28.70
C TYR A 63 -29.48 18.51 -29.58
N GLY A 64 -28.41 18.52 -30.40
CA GLY A 64 -28.08 19.68 -31.24
C GLY A 64 -28.94 19.76 -32.49
N ASP A 65 -29.58 20.91 -32.70
CA ASP A 65 -30.25 21.26 -33.96
C ASP A 65 -29.18 21.48 -35.04
N GLN A 66 -28.93 20.49 -35.88
CA GLN A 66 -28.15 20.44 -37.15
C GLN A 66 -26.98 21.44 -37.38
N LYS A 67 -26.62 22.28 -36.41
CA LYS A 67 -25.43 23.14 -36.43
C LYS A 67 -24.63 22.82 -35.20
N SER A 68 -23.51 22.08 -35.37
CA SER A 68 -22.53 21.91 -34.28
C SER A 68 -22.15 23.30 -33.74
N PHE A 69 -22.50 23.55 -32.48
CA PHE A 69 -22.34 24.87 -31.85
C PHE A 69 -20.86 25.23 -31.64
N PHE A 70 -19.99 24.23 -31.62
CA PHE A 70 -18.60 24.43 -31.18
C PHE A 70 -17.48 24.08 -32.19
N LEU A 71 -17.68 23.14 -33.11
CA LEU A 71 -16.58 22.75 -34.01
C LEU A 71 -17.07 22.56 -35.45
N PRO A 72 -16.35 23.11 -36.46
CA PRO A 72 -16.55 22.77 -37.86
C PRO A 72 -16.27 21.25 -38.09
N PRO A 73 -16.90 20.61 -39.10
CA PRO A 73 -16.77 19.18 -39.38
C PRO A 73 -15.31 18.70 -39.57
N ASP A 74 -14.46 19.57 -40.09
CA ASP A 74 -13.03 19.25 -40.27
C ASP A 74 -12.29 19.15 -38.93
N ILE A 75 -12.67 19.99 -37.93
CA ILE A 75 -12.10 19.95 -36.58
C ILE A 75 -12.63 18.77 -35.78
N ASP A 76 -13.87 18.35 -36.01
CA ASP A 76 -14.49 17.19 -35.38
C ASP A 76 -13.73 15.90 -35.73
N ASN A 77 -13.39 15.68 -37.00
CA ASN A 77 -12.56 14.58 -37.43
C ASN A 77 -11.16 14.60 -36.78
N ILE A 78 -10.53 15.79 -36.72
CA ILE A 78 -9.21 15.94 -36.07
C ILE A 78 -9.31 15.61 -34.58
N ALA A 79 -10.38 16.03 -33.89
CA ALA A 79 -10.61 15.73 -32.48
C ALA A 79 -10.78 14.20 -32.23
N GLN A 80 -11.53 13.51 -33.09
CA GLN A 80 -11.67 12.04 -33.04
C GLN A 80 -10.33 11.31 -33.24
N PHE A 81 -9.58 11.67 -34.31
CA PHE A 81 -8.28 11.07 -34.57
C PHE A 81 -7.28 11.35 -33.43
N SER A 82 -7.27 12.53 -32.87
CA SER A 82 -6.40 12.86 -31.74
C SER A 82 -6.77 12.06 -30.50
N GLY A 83 -8.05 11.86 -30.23
CA GLY A 83 -8.53 11.01 -29.12
C GLY A 83 -8.08 9.55 -29.28
N ILE A 84 -8.22 8.96 -30.45
CA ILE A 84 -7.75 7.60 -30.74
C ILE A 84 -6.23 7.48 -30.58
N LEU A 85 -5.49 8.48 -31.05
CA LEU A 85 -4.03 8.49 -30.93
C LEU A 85 -3.59 8.55 -29.46
N VAL A 86 -4.14 9.50 -28.69
CA VAL A 86 -3.86 9.64 -27.25
C VAL A 86 -4.19 8.36 -26.51
N GLN A 87 -5.34 7.76 -26.79
CA GLN A 87 -5.74 6.49 -26.18
C GLN A 87 -4.78 5.35 -26.51
N SER A 88 -4.37 5.22 -27.78
CA SER A 88 -3.41 4.21 -28.20
C SER A 88 -2.08 4.39 -27.48
N VAL A 89 -1.62 5.62 -27.28
CA VAL A 89 -0.42 5.93 -26.52
C VAL A 89 -0.60 5.54 -25.05
N LEU A 90 -1.73 5.87 -24.42
CA LEU A 90 -1.99 5.51 -23.02
C LEU A 90 -2.03 3.99 -22.84
N ILE A 91 -2.69 3.25 -23.73
CA ILE A 91 -2.72 1.79 -23.72
C ILE A 91 -1.30 1.23 -23.86
N LEU A 92 -0.52 1.73 -24.84
CA LEU A 92 0.85 1.31 -25.05
C LEU A 92 1.72 1.58 -23.81
N MET A 93 1.58 2.74 -23.18
CA MET A 93 2.28 3.09 -21.94
C MET A 93 1.90 2.15 -20.79
N LEU A 94 0.63 1.77 -20.65
CA LEU A 94 0.17 0.82 -19.65
C LEU A 94 0.71 -0.60 -19.92
N PHE A 95 0.77 -1.03 -21.19
CA PHE A 95 1.38 -2.30 -21.55
C PHE A 95 2.91 -2.31 -21.40
N ALA A 96 3.56 -1.18 -21.67
CA ALA A 96 5.01 -1.03 -21.50
C ALA A 96 5.41 -0.94 -20.01
N SER A 97 4.49 -0.52 -19.12
CA SER A 97 4.72 -0.65 -17.69
C SER A 97 4.79 -2.14 -17.35
N LYS A 98 5.99 -2.61 -16.98
CA LYS A 98 6.24 -4.03 -16.69
C LYS A 98 5.29 -4.49 -15.59
N MET A 99 4.36 -5.39 -15.91
CA MET A 99 3.51 -6.01 -14.91
C MET A 99 4.35 -6.77 -13.89
N VAL A 100 4.07 -6.59 -12.62
CA VAL A 100 4.70 -7.40 -11.56
C VAL A 100 4.17 -8.82 -11.68
N ILE A 101 5.01 -9.73 -12.17
CA ILE A 101 4.69 -11.17 -12.21
C ILE A 101 4.93 -11.71 -10.80
N ARG A 102 3.85 -12.02 -10.09
CA ARG A 102 3.92 -12.62 -8.77
C ARG A 102 4.09 -14.13 -8.89
N PRO A 103 5.00 -14.73 -8.10
CA PRO A 103 5.12 -16.18 -8.06
C PRO A 103 3.80 -16.82 -7.62
N THR A 104 3.38 -17.87 -8.28
CA THR A 104 2.20 -18.65 -7.88
C THR A 104 2.48 -19.54 -6.68
N LYS A 105 3.76 -19.93 -6.48
CA LYS A 105 4.21 -20.78 -5.37
C LYS A 105 4.59 -19.91 -4.17
N ARG A 106 4.01 -20.20 -3.01
CA ARG A 106 4.41 -19.57 -1.73
C ARG A 106 5.80 -20.06 -1.32
N ILE A 107 6.68 -19.10 -0.97
CA ILE A 107 8.07 -19.41 -0.55
C ILE A 107 8.26 -19.32 0.97
N GLY A 108 7.30 -18.75 1.68
CA GLY A 108 7.33 -18.60 3.14
C GLY A 108 6.12 -17.88 3.68
N ARG A 109 6.04 -17.76 4.99
CA ARG A 109 4.94 -17.12 5.72
C ARG A 109 5.48 -16.07 6.67
N VAL A 110 4.80 -14.92 6.70
CA VAL A 110 5.14 -13.77 7.52
C VAL A 110 3.97 -13.42 8.40
N LEU A 111 4.25 -13.11 9.67
CA LEU A 111 3.30 -12.50 10.59
C LEU A 111 3.79 -11.10 10.96
N ALA A 112 2.98 -10.08 10.73
CA ALA A 112 3.23 -8.73 11.20
C ALA A 112 2.32 -8.41 12.39
N VAL A 113 2.92 -7.94 13.49
CA VAL A 113 2.23 -7.71 14.77
C VAL A 113 2.33 -6.23 15.12
N GLY A 114 1.20 -5.51 15.17
CA GLY A 114 1.10 -4.11 15.55
C GLY A 114 0.29 -3.91 16.84
N ALA A 115 0.52 -2.83 17.54
CA ALA A 115 -0.28 -2.38 18.68
C ALA A 115 -1.55 -1.65 18.20
N HIS A 116 -1.38 -0.75 17.22
CA HIS A 116 -2.42 0.14 16.73
C HIS A 116 -2.61 0.00 15.21
N PRO A 117 -3.81 0.35 14.70
CA PRO A 117 -4.04 0.46 13.26
C PRO A 117 -3.19 1.59 12.67
N ASP A 118 -2.17 1.32 11.93
CA ASP A 118 -1.14 2.13 11.26
C ASP A 118 0.31 1.70 11.54
N ASP A 119 0.58 1.00 12.63
CA ASP A 119 1.94 0.62 13.03
C ASP A 119 2.66 -0.21 11.97
N ILE A 120 1.99 -1.24 11.44
CA ILE A 120 2.57 -2.21 10.49
C ILE A 120 3.01 -1.49 9.21
N GLU A 121 2.16 -0.61 8.70
CA GLU A 121 2.42 0.14 7.47
C GLU A 121 3.55 1.14 7.64
N ILE A 122 3.53 1.87 8.76
CA ILE A 122 4.54 2.89 9.06
C ILE A 122 5.91 2.25 9.25
N ALA A 123 5.96 1.10 9.90
CA ALA A 123 7.22 0.49 10.31
C ALA A 123 7.82 -0.46 9.25
N ALA A 124 7.00 -1.33 8.64
CA ALA A 124 7.46 -2.41 7.76
C ALA A 124 6.71 -2.49 6.41
N GLY A 125 5.89 -1.48 6.07
CA GLY A 125 4.99 -1.57 4.90
C GLY A 125 5.69 -1.83 3.58
N ALA A 126 6.86 -1.24 3.33
CA ALA A 126 7.60 -1.45 2.09
C ALA A 126 8.24 -2.84 2.03
N ALA A 127 8.79 -3.34 3.13
CA ALA A 127 9.35 -4.69 3.23
C ALA A 127 8.26 -5.75 3.03
N LEU A 128 7.11 -5.58 3.67
CA LEU A 128 5.97 -6.49 3.52
C LEU A 128 5.47 -6.51 2.08
N ALA A 129 5.33 -5.35 1.43
CA ALA A 129 4.95 -5.28 0.02
C ALA A 129 5.96 -6.00 -0.89
N LYS A 130 7.26 -5.83 -0.65
CA LYS A 130 8.33 -6.54 -1.37
C LYS A 130 8.25 -8.05 -1.15
N MET A 131 8.06 -8.49 0.10
CA MET A 131 7.94 -9.90 0.44
C MET A 131 6.70 -10.53 -0.18
N ARG A 132 5.57 -9.81 -0.22
CA ARG A 132 4.35 -10.24 -0.90
C ARG A 132 4.61 -10.52 -2.38
N ASP A 133 5.29 -9.61 -3.07
CA ASP A 133 5.62 -9.76 -4.48
C ASP A 133 6.68 -10.83 -4.73
N ALA A 134 7.52 -11.12 -3.75
CA ALA A 134 8.43 -12.27 -3.77
C ALA A 134 7.72 -13.62 -3.54
N GLY A 135 6.44 -13.63 -3.15
CA GLY A 135 5.65 -14.87 -2.98
C GLY A 135 5.44 -15.32 -1.53
N TYR A 136 5.71 -14.47 -0.55
CA TYR A 136 5.34 -14.79 0.83
C TYR A 136 3.84 -14.68 1.05
N PHE A 137 3.31 -15.54 1.91
CA PHE A 137 2.02 -15.36 2.56
C PHE A 137 2.19 -14.41 3.74
N ILE A 138 1.39 -13.35 3.81
CA ILE A 138 1.54 -12.32 4.84
C ILE A 138 0.25 -12.15 5.61
N SER A 139 0.32 -12.34 6.93
CA SER A 139 -0.78 -12.12 7.88
C SER A 139 -0.43 -10.96 8.81
N GLY A 140 -1.39 -10.08 9.06
CA GLY A 140 -1.29 -9.01 10.03
C GLY A 140 -2.20 -9.26 11.23
N ILE A 141 -1.75 -8.86 12.42
CA ILE A 141 -2.57 -8.77 13.62
C ILE A 141 -2.29 -7.46 14.36
N VAL A 142 -3.33 -6.74 14.72
CA VAL A 142 -3.27 -5.47 15.43
C VAL A 142 -4.03 -5.62 16.74
N MET A 143 -3.45 -5.19 17.86
CA MET A 143 -3.99 -5.47 19.19
C MET A 143 -5.20 -4.61 19.55
N THR A 144 -5.25 -3.35 19.13
CA THR A 144 -6.30 -2.40 19.52
C THR A 144 -7.04 -1.84 18.30
N ARG A 145 -8.20 -1.27 18.54
CA ARG A 145 -8.92 -0.47 17.54
C ARG A 145 -8.38 0.97 17.45
N GLY A 146 -7.45 1.35 18.34
CA GLY A 146 -6.79 2.64 18.35
C GLY A 146 -7.68 3.81 18.82
N GLU A 147 -8.59 3.57 19.75
CA GLU A 147 -9.62 4.52 20.21
C GLU A 147 -9.08 5.76 20.90
N LYS A 148 -7.86 5.71 21.43
CA LYS A 148 -7.19 6.90 22.01
C LYS A 148 -6.57 7.80 20.95
N GLY A 149 -6.29 7.27 19.77
CA GLY A 149 -5.68 8.01 18.67
C GLY A 149 -6.67 8.49 17.60
N GLY A 150 -7.96 8.11 17.69
CA GLY A 150 -8.97 8.44 16.68
C GLY A 150 -10.26 7.63 16.86
N ASP A 151 -11.08 7.61 15.82
CA ASP A 151 -12.36 6.90 15.83
C ASP A 151 -12.17 5.39 15.73
N SER A 152 -12.69 4.66 16.72
CA SER A 152 -12.55 3.21 16.89
C SER A 152 -13.27 2.38 15.81
N ASP A 153 -14.22 2.97 15.08
CA ASP A 153 -14.96 2.26 14.05
C ASP A 153 -14.33 2.44 12.68
N THR A 154 -13.74 3.61 12.41
CA THR A 154 -13.10 3.90 11.14
C THR A 154 -11.67 3.36 11.05
N ARG A 155 -10.87 3.42 12.11
CA ARG A 155 -9.46 2.98 12.10
C ARG A 155 -9.24 1.51 11.70
N PRO A 156 -10.05 0.52 12.16
CA PRO A 156 -9.94 -0.86 11.66
C PRO A 156 -10.22 -0.98 10.16
N ILE A 157 -11.15 -0.19 9.63
CA ILE A 157 -11.47 -0.17 8.18
C ILE A 157 -10.29 0.42 7.39
N GLU A 158 -9.66 1.49 7.90
CA GLU A 158 -8.46 2.09 7.34
C GLU A 158 -7.30 1.08 7.31
N ALA A 159 -7.07 0.34 8.39
CA ALA A 159 -6.06 -0.72 8.46
C ALA A 159 -6.34 -1.86 7.47
N ALA A 160 -7.60 -2.28 7.32
CA ALA A 160 -7.96 -3.30 6.34
C ALA A 160 -7.69 -2.84 4.90
N ARG A 161 -8.04 -1.60 4.54
CA ARG A 161 -7.75 -1.01 3.22
C ARG A 161 -6.26 -0.88 2.96
N SER A 162 -5.50 -0.48 3.97
CA SER A 162 -4.05 -0.36 3.88
C SER A 162 -3.39 -1.72 3.67
N ALA A 163 -3.81 -2.74 4.44
CA ALA A 163 -3.35 -4.11 4.31
C ALA A 163 -3.66 -4.69 2.92
N GLU A 164 -4.86 -4.47 2.40
CA GLU A 164 -5.25 -4.85 1.04
C GLU A 164 -4.35 -4.17 0.00
N PHE A 165 -4.09 -2.88 0.13
CA PHE A 165 -3.22 -2.14 -0.78
C PHE A 165 -1.77 -2.65 -0.75
N LEU A 166 -1.23 -2.98 0.43
CA LEU A 166 0.08 -3.64 0.57
C LEU A 166 0.07 -5.07 0.00
N GLY A 167 -1.09 -5.67 -0.15
CA GLY A 167 -1.30 -7.03 -0.62
C GLY A 167 -1.12 -8.08 0.47
N LEU A 168 -1.39 -7.76 1.73
CA LEU A 168 -1.48 -8.75 2.80
C LEU A 168 -2.63 -9.72 2.51
N ASP A 169 -2.41 -10.99 2.83
CA ASP A 169 -3.43 -12.03 2.61
C ASP A 169 -4.57 -11.94 3.63
N ASN A 170 -4.27 -11.47 4.84
CA ASN A 170 -5.27 -11.09 5.83
C ASN A 170 -4.72 -10.09 6.85
N VAL A 171 -5.62 -9.38 7.52
CA VAL A 171 -5.32 -8.58 8.71
C VAL A 171 -6.47 -8.75 9.71
N GLN A 172 -6.12 -8.93 10.96
CA GLN A 172 -7.08 -8.99 12.07
C GLN A 172 -6.81 -7.85 13.04
N VAL A 173 -7.82 -7.07 13.35
CA VAL A 173 -7.78 -6.04 14.39
C VAL A 173 -8.55 -6.56 15.59
N LEU A 174 -7.87 -6.63 16.73
CA LEU A 174 -8.45 -7.05 18.01
C LEU A 174 -9.03 -5.85 18.77
N ASP A 175 -9.64 -6.12 19.91
CA ASP A 175 -10.38 -5.13 20.70
C ASP A 175 -9.79 -4.99 22.12
N PHE A 176 -8.46 -5.05 22.24
CA PHE A 176 -7.81 -4.72 23.51
C PHE A 176 -7.81 -3.21 23.73
N SER A 177 -7.81 -2.80 25.01
CA SER A 177 -7.86 -1.38 25.38
C SER A 177 -6.60 -0.63 24.98
N ASP A 178 -6.73 0.35 24.09
CA ASP A 178 -5.67 1.25 23.64
C ASP A 178 -5.09 2.04 24.83
N ALA A 179 -3.76 2.20 24.85
CA ALA A 179 -2.94 2.77 25.92
C ALA A 179 -2.86 1.91 27.21
N TYR A 180 -3.51 0.75 27.26
CA TYR A 180 -3.55 -0.09 28.46
C TYR A 180 -3.25 -1.58 28.18
N LEU A 181 -2.55 -1.91 27.11
CA LEU A 181 -2.24 -3.30 26.73
C LEU A 181 -1.50 -4.08 27.83
N SER A 182 -0.72 -3.39 28.67
CA SER A 182 -0.01 -4.00 29.79
C SER A 182 -0.95 -4.70 30.82
N LYS A 183 -2.23 -4.31 30.88
CA LYS A 183 -3.22 -4.95 31.76
C LYS A 183 -3.68 -6.31 31.25
N ASP A 184 -3.55 -6.54 29.94
CA ASP A 184 -4.05 -7.77 29.28
C ASP A 184 -2.92 -8.61 28.65
N VAL A 185 -1.68 -8.44 29.10
CA VAL A 185 -0.49 -9.08 28.50
C VAL A 185 -0.64 -10.60 28.30
N VAL A 186 -1.25 -11.31 29.27
CA VAL A 186 -1.45 -12.78 29.15
C VAL A 186 -2.46 -13.11 28.05
N LYS A 187 -3.51 -12.32 27.88
CA LYS A 187 -4.49 -12.52 26.81
C LYS A 187 -3.86 -12.22 25.45
N ILE A 188 -3.06 -11.17 25.37
CA ILE A 188 -2.30 -10.80 24.15
C ILE A 188 -1.34 -11.91 23.76
N ILE A 189 -0.59 -12.48 24.71
CA ILE A 189 0.30 -13.63 24.46
C ILE A 189 -0.50 -14.78 23.84
N ARG A 190 -1.66 -15.13 24.41
CA ARG A 190 -2.51 -16.22 23.88
C ARG A 190 -3.03 -15.92 22.47
N ALA A 191 -3.48 -14.70 22.23
CA ALA A 191 -3.94 -14.29 20.89
C ALA A 191 -2.83 -14.42 19.84
N ILE A 192 -1.60 -14.01 20.19
CA ILE A 192 -0.43 -14.16 19.30
C ILE A 192 -0.03 -15.64 19.14
N GLU A 193 -0.07 -16.46 20.21
CA GLU A 193 0.18 -17.90 20.14
C GLU A 193 -0.81 -18.62 19.19
N GLU A 194 -2.10 -18.27 19.26
CA GLU A 194 -3.12 -18.79 18.37
C GLU A 194 -2.83 -18.47 16.90
N ILE A 195 -2.46 -17.22 16.60
CA ILE A 195 -2.09 -16.82 15.24
C ILE A 195 -0.79 -17.49 14.78
N ILE A 196 0.22 -17.58 15.62
CA ILE A 196 1.47 -18.31 15.31
C ILE A 196 1.16 -19.78 14.99
N THR A 197 0.30 -20.42 15.77
CA THR A 197 -0.11 -21.82 15.54
C THR A 197 -0.86 -21.98 14.22
N LYS A 198 -1.73 -21.04 13.87
CA LYS A 198 -2.52 -21.06 12.64
C LYS A 198 -1.70 -20.74 11.39
N VAL A 199 -0.86 -19.71 11.47
CA VAL A 199 -0.07 -19.20 10.33
C VAL A 199 1.22 -19.99 10.14
N GLN A 200 1.84 -20.48 11.23
CA GLN A 200 3.18 -21.10 11.23
C GLN A 200 4.21 -20.22 10.52
N PRO A 201 4.45 -18.98 11.01
CA PRO A 201 5.29 -18.02 10.31
C PRO A 201 6.77 -18.39 10.36
N ASP A 202 7.48 -18.19 9.27
CA ASP A 202 8.93 -18.26 9.19
C ASP A 202 9.58 -16.98 9.75
N ILE A 203 8.86 -15.86 9.60
CA ILE A 203 9.32 -14.54 10.04
C ILE A 203 8.18 -13.82 10.75
N ILE A 204 8.48 -13.24 11.91
CA ILE A 204 7.59 -12.32 12.63
C ILE A 204 8.21 -10.93 12.62
N PHE A 205 7.44 -9.94 12.20
CA PHE A 205 7.73 -8.53 12.41
C PHE A 205 6.94 -8.03 13.62
N THR A 206 7.59 -7.31 14.54
CA THR A 206 6.97 -6.78 15.74
C THR A 206 7.63 -5.48 16.18
N HIS A 207 7.09 -4.81 17.19
CA HIS A 207 7.70 -3.65 17.81
C HIS A 207 9.08 -3.96 18.41
N SER A 208 9.85 -2.93 18.74
CA SER A 208 11.13 -3.03 19.43
C SER A 208 10.97 -2.73 20.93
N ILE A 209 11.88 -3.26 21.74
CA ILE A 209 12.04 -2.82 23.15
C ILE A 209 12.52 -1.38 23.22
N HIS A 210 13.23 -0.90 22.20
CA HIS A 210 13.74 0.47 22.10
C HIS A 210 12.69 1.43 21.53
N ASP A 211 11.50 1.37 22.11
CA ASP A 211 10.35 2.24 21.82
C ASP A 211 9.83 2.83 23.13
N ILE A 212 9.45 4.13 23.13
CA ILE A 212 8.94 4.77 24.34
C ILE A 212 7.44 4.55 24.56
N HIS A 213 6.72 4.04 23.53
CA HIS A 213 5.29 3.78 23.66
C HIS A 213 5.04 2.49 24.47
N GLN A 214 4.35 2.61 25.59
CA GLN A 214 4.10 1.48 26.50
C GLN A 214 3.38 0.30 25.86
N ASP A 215 2.46 0.54 24.92
CA ASP A 215 1.76 -0.52 24.20
C ASP A 215 2.69 -1.23 23.22
N HIS A 216 3.61 -0.50 22.57
CA HIS A 216 4.62 -1.10 21.67
C HIS A 216 5.55 -2.03 22.44
N GLN A 217 6.04 -1.59 23.62
CA GLN A 217 6.85 -2.43 24.50
C GLN A 217 6.09 -3.67 24.96
N THR A 218 4.80 -3.53 25.32
CA THR A 218 3.93 -4.64 25.70
C THR A 218 3.78 -5.66 24.56
N VAL A 219 3.54 -5.18 23.33
CA VAL A 219 3.40 -6.06 22.16
C VAL A 219 4.73 -6.76 21.83
N TYR A 220 5.86 -6.05 21.93
CA TYR A 220 7.19 -6.66 21.79
C TYR A 220 7.36 -7.83 22.76
N GLU A 221 7.20 -7.60 24.07
CA GLU A 221 7.35 -8.64 25.08
C GLU A 221 6.37 -9.80 24.88
N ALA A 222 5.11 -9.49 24.59
CA ALA A 222 4.08 -10.50 24.34
C ALA A 222 4.44 -11.38 23.12
N THR A 223 4.95 -10.77 22.04
CA THR A 223 5.37 -11.49 20.85
C THR A 223 6.52 -12.44 21.12
N LEU A 224 7.57 -12.00 21.85
CA LEU A 224 8.69 -12.86 22.21
C LEU A 224 8.26 -14.05 23.07
N ARG A 225 7.36 -13.80 24.03
CA ARG A 225 6.83 -14.85 24.92
C ARG A 225 5.96 -15.86 24.14
N ALA A 226 5.10 -15.36 23.25
CA ALA A 226 4.26 -16.20 22.38
C ALA A 226 5.10 -17.07 21.43
N ALA A 227 6.18 -16.50 20.87
CA ALA A 227 7.04 -17.18 19.91
C ALA A 227 8.14 -18.05 20.57
N ARG A 228 8.15 -18.21 21.90
CA ARG A 228 9.26 -18.89 22.63
C ARG A 228 9.54 -20.32 22.16
N HIS A 229 8.52 -21.04 21.70
CA HIS A 229 8.61 -22.42 21.24
C HIS A 229 8.61 -22.57 19.71
N SER A 230 8.49 -21.48 18.96
CA SER A 230 8.51 -21.50 17.49
C SER A 230 9.93 -21.35 16.93
N ARG A 231 10.20 -22.00 15.80
CA ARG A 231 11.43 -21.79 15.01
C ARG A 231 11.21 -20.65 14.01
N THR A 232 11.05 -19.44 14.52
CA THR A 232 10.68 -18.27 13.73
C THR A 232 11.75 -17.19 13.89
N THR A 233 12.18 -16.56 12.81
CA THR A 233 12.97 -15.33 12.83
C THR A 233 12.09 -14.19 13.35
N ILE A 234 12.61 -13.37 14.28
CA ILE A 234 11.88 -12.23 14.85
C ILE A 234 12.67 -10.97 14.56
N LEU A 235 12.05 -10.09 13.78
CA LEU A 235 12.56 -8.79 13.37
C LEU A 235 11.74 -7.68 14.02
N CYS A 236 12.44 -6.80 14.73
CA CYS A 236 11.83 -5.68 15.43
C CYS A 236 11.97 -4.41 14.60
N TYR A 237 10.86 -3.75 14.30
CA TYR A 237 10.82 -2.63 13.39
C TYR A 237 10.90 -1.27 14.11
N GLU A 238 11.30 -0.26 13.36
CA GLU A 238 11.39 1.14 13.80
C GLU A 238 10.04 1.83 13.70
N SER A 239 9.44 2.16 14.85
CA SER A 239 8.24 3.00 14.91
C SER A 239 8.60 4.49 14.93
N PRO A 240 7.61 5.40 14.82
CA PRO A 240 7.84 6.84 15.04
C PRO A 240 8.30 7.21 16.44
N SER A 241 8.04 6.36 17.43
CA SER A 241 8.41 6.54 18.85
C SER A 241 9.65 5.76 19.27
N ALA A 242 10.41 5.22 18.30
CA ALA A 242 11.69 4.58 18.58
C ALA A 242 12.67 5.55 19.25
N THR A 243 13.43 5.02 20.23
CA THR A 243 14.45 5.79 20.95
C THR A 243 15.77 5.82 20.16
N GLN A 244 16.73 6.64 20.65
CA GLN A 244 18.09 6.65 20.10
C GLN A 244 18.82 5.30 20.23
N ASP A 245 18.35 4.41 21.10
CA ASP A 245 18.92 3.08 21.32
C ASP A 245 18.44 2.06 20.28
N PHE A 246 17.54 2.43 19.37
CA PHE A 246 17.15 1.59 18.26
C PHE A 246 18.32 1.44 17.26
N HIS A 247 18.92 0.25 17.19
CA HIS A 247 20.09 -0.05 16.38
C HIS A 247 19.81 -1.19 15.39
N PRO A 248 19.28 -0.88 14.21
CA PRO A 248 18.99 -1.93 13.23
C PRO A 248 20.29 -2.54 12.68
N THR A 249 20.30 -3.86 12.61
CA THR A 249 21.39 -4.67 12.05
C THR A 249 20.98 -5.46 10.82
N TYR A 250 19.68 -5.53 10.55
CA TYR A 250 19.09 -6.17 9.38
C TYR A 250 18.35 -5.13 8.54
N PHE A 251 18.65 -5.07 7.24
CA PHE A 251 18.09 -4.09 6.34
C PHE A 251 17.44 -4.77 5.14
N ILE A 252 16.27 -4.28 4.75
CA ILE A 252 15.59 -4.71 3.53
C ILE A 252 15.60 -3.52 2.56
N ASP A 253 16.29 -3.67 1.43
CA ASP A 253 16.23 -2.71 0.31
C ASP A 253 14.79 -2.63 -0.21
N VAL A 254 14.23 -1.41 -0.22
CA VAL A 254 12.84 -1.14 -0.59
C VAL A 254 12.69 -0.10 -1.70
N ASN A 255 13.73 0.13 -2.50
CA ASN A 255 13.77 1.18 -3.52
C ASN A 255 12.50 1.28 -4.37
N LYS A 256 11.94 0.15 -4.80
CA LYS A 256 10.74 0.09 -5.64
C LYS A 256 9.42 0.19 -4.87
N TYR A 257 9.45 0.16 -3.53
CA TYR A 257 8.27 0.04 -2.68
C TYR A 257 7.99 1.28 -1.83
N VAL A 258 8.79 2.33 -1.98
CA VAL A 258 8.65 3.59 -1.23
C VAL A 258 7.28 4.20 -1.44
N ASP A 259 6.83 4.33 -2.69
CA ASP A 259 5.54 4.91 -3.03
C ASP A 259 4.37 4.02 -2.64
N VAL A 260 4.55 2.69 -2.69
CA VAL A 260 3.57 1.72 -2.19
C VAL A 260 3.36 1.91 -0.68
N LYS A 261 4.45 2.04 0.09
CA LYS A 261 4.37 2.33 1.53
C LYS A 261 3.66 3.66 1.81
N ILE A 262 4.06 4.73 1.12
CA ILE A 262 3.45 6.05 1.31
C ILE A 262 1.95 6.00 1.02
N GLU A 263 1.54 5.32 -0.03
CA GLU A 263 0.13 5.22 -0.40
C GLU A 263 -0.66 4.33 0.57
N SER A 264 -0.07 3.26 1.12
CA SER A 264 -0.70 2.47 2.17
C SER A 264 -0.94 3.28 3.43
N ILE A 265 0.04 4.09 3.84
CA ILE A 265 -0.09 5.00 5.00
C ILE A 265 -1.19 6.04 4.75
N ARG A 266 -1.37 6.51 3.52
CA ARG A 266 -2.44 7.45 3.15
C ARG A 266 -3.85 6.90 3.34
N GLN A 267 -4.02 5.56 3.41
CA GLN A 267 -5.33 4.96 3.70
C GLN A 267 -5.80 5.29 5.13
N HIS A 268 -4.88 5.67 6.03
CA HIS A 268 -5.18 6.09 7.40
C HIS A 268 -5.59 7.58 7.46
N TRP A 269 -6.74 7.91 6.91
CA TRP A 269 -7.24 9.30 6.78
C TRP A 269 -7.34 10.03 8.10
N GLY A 270 -7.77 9.32 9.15
CA GLY A 270 -7.88 9.86 10.49
C GLY A 270 -6.54 10.31 11.07
N GLN A 271 -5.43 9.75 10.59
CA GLN A 271 -4.08 9.97 11.10
C GLN A 271 -3.24 10.95 10.25
N ARG A 272 -3.72 11.37 9.07
CA ARG A 272 -2.97 12.15 8.05
C ARG A 272 -2.34 13.46 8.55
N LYS A 273 -2.85 14.04 9.64
CA LYS A 273 -2.33 15.28 10.22
C LYS A 273 -1.08 15.06 11.08
N LYS A 274 -0.77 13.84 11.45
CA LYS A 274 0.38 13.53 12.30
C LYS A 274 1.69 13.74 11.50
N PRO A 275 2.70 14.41 12.07
CA PRO A 275 3.93 14.78 11.37
C PRO A 275 4.64 13.57 10.71
N TYR A 276 4.66 12.43 11.39
CA TYR A 276 5.33 11.22 10.93
C TYR A 276 4.62 10.49 9.76
N MET A 277 3.36 10.88 9.45
CA MET A 277 2.61 10.37 8.29
C MET A 277 2.96 11.10 6.97
N LYS A 278 3.72 12.19 7.04
CA LYS A 278 4.08 13.00 5.88
C LYS A 278 5.01 12.22 4.96
N PRO A 279 4.76 12.22 3.62
CA PRO A 279 5.59 11.50 2.64
C PRO A 279 7.07 11.82 2.72
N GLU A 280 7.42 13.10 2.93
CA GLU A 280 8.80 13.56 3.05
C GLU A 280 9.50 13.00 4.29
N VAL A 281 8.80 12.83 5.41
CA VAL A 281 9.34 12.23 6.63
C VAL A 281 9.57 10.73 6.43
N ILE A 282 8.62 10.05 5.80
CA ILE A 282 8.73 8.61 5.47
C ILE A 282 9.92 8.40 4.53
N ARG A 283 10.04 9.17 3.44
CA ARG A 283 11.17 9.08 2.52
C ARG A 283 12.50 9.38 3.19
N GLY A 284 12.56 10.41 4.05
CA GLY A 284 13.77 10.77 4.80
C GLY A 284 14.26 9.62 5.69
N ARG A 285 13.36 8.95 6.41
CA ARG A 285 13.70 7.77 7.23
C ARG A 285 14.21 6.62 6.37
N LEU A 286 13.52 6.29 5.28
CA LEU A 286 13.94 5.22 4.37
C LEU A 286 15.29 5.52 3.72
N ALA A 287 15.55 6.77 3.31
CA ALA A 287 16.83 7.19 2.74
C ALA A 287 17.97 7.10 3.79
N PHE A 288 17.70 7.51 5.02
CA PHE A 288 18.68 7.39 6.11
C PHE A 288 19.08 5.92 6.35
N ARG A 289 18.10 5.00 6.42
CA ARG A 289 18.37 3.57 6.55
C ARG A 289 18.99 2.98 5.28
N GLY A 290 18.62 3.49 4.10
CA GLY A 290 19.25 3.14 2.84
C GLY A 290 20.74 3.47 2.81
N ALA A 291 21.14 4.65 3.28
CA ALA A 291 22.54 5.05 3.37
C ALA A 291 23.36 4.09 4.27
N GLN A 292 22.77 3.61 5.37
CA GLN A 292 23.40 2.60 6.23
C GLN A 292 23.53 1.23 5.51
N ALA A 293 22.52 0.85 4.74
CA ALA A 293 22.46 -0.41 4.00
C ALA A 293 23.19 -0.37 2.64
N LYS A 294 23.74 0.78 2.22
CA LYS A 294 24.40 1.01 0.92
C LYS A 294 23.45 0.83 -0.27
N CYS A 295 22.19 1.27 -0.10
CA CYS A 295 21.18 1.39 -1.17
C CYS A 295 20.43 2.73 -1.00
N ASP A 296 19.55 3.09 -1.95
CA ASP A 296 18.86 4.38 -1.90
C ASP A 296 17.84 4.44 -0.77
N PHE A 297 17.03 3.37 -0.60
CA PHE A 297 16.00 3.29 0.44
C PHE A 297 15.96 1.91 1.07
N ALA A 298 15.93 1.85 2.39
CA ALA A 298 15.78 0.63 3.16
C ALA A 298 14.84 0.80 4.35
N GLU A 299 14.25 -0.30 4.79
CA GLU A 299 13.71 -0.44 6.14
C GLU A 299 14.72 -1.20 7.00
N GLY A 300 14.96 -0.71 8.20
CA GLY A 300 15.91 -1.27 9.15
C GLY A 300 15.22 -1.99 10.31
N PHE A 301 15.79 -3.11 10.74
CA PHE A 301 15.24 -3.97 11.78
C PHE A 301 16.30 -4.37 12.78
N GLU A 302 15.95 -4.38 14.05
CA GLU A 302 16.72 -5.09 15.07
C GLU A 302 16.37 -6.58 15.01
N VAL A 303 17.34 -7.42 15.28
CA VAL A 303 17.17 -8.88 15.25
C VAL A 303 17.03 -9.41 16.66
N ALA A 304 15.79 -9.69 17.10
CA ALA A 304 15.55 -10.36 18.38
C ALA A 304 15.89 -11.86 18.32
N ARG A 305 15.65 -12.49 17.17
CA ARG A 305 16.03 -13.87 16.87
C ARG A 305 16.21 -14.08 15.36
N MET A 306 17.29 -14.72 14.96
CA MET A 306 17.53 -15.15 13.60
C MET A 306 17.59 -16.67 13.54
N VAL A 307 16.77 -17.26 12.67
CA VAL A 307 16.80 -18.70 12.35
C VAL A 307 17.16 -18.83 10.88
N SER A 308 18.33 -19.44 10.62
CA SER A 308 18.72 -19.78 9.24
C SER A 308 18.22 -21.19 8.91
N ALA A 309 17.72 -21.34 7.69
CA ALA A 309 17.36 -22.61 7.09
C ALA A 309 18.49 -23.08 6.15
N ILE A 310 19.75 -23.10 6.67
CA ILE A 310 20.88 -23.64 5.93
C ILE A 310 20.82 -25.16 5.96
#